data_b9f6c2af7acade387d8d4c81333e37dd
#
_entry.id   b9f6c2af7acade387d8d4c81333e37dd
#
_cell.length_a   1.000
_cell.length_b   1.000
_cell.length_c   1.000
_cell.angle_alpha   90.00
_cell.angle_beta   90.00
_cell.angle_gamma   90.00
#
_symmetry.space_group_name_H-M   'P 1'
#
loop_
_entity.id
_entity.type
_entity.pdbx_description
1 polymer ?
#
loop_
_entity_poly.entity_id
_entity_poly.type
_entity_poly.pdbx_seq_one_letter_code
_entity_poly.pdbx_strand_id
1 'polypeptide(L)'
;MRIRGPRGAAMALCLIAGLTWIGVTPAQAAGQPWAGRYSMVTYASQKGGTSAAVRQREGDFAAVFTLTTSCGSGACVATADGPPSSNPTVPNPLRYAWDGQQWKTSYEWVWQCSIGGDTGQSQWSPAQSFTFYAPQPDGSLRGIWHTDISTGACRGSVVMPVAAYPA
;
A
#
# COMPACT_ATOMS: atom_id res chain seq x y z
N MET A 1 66.21 -51.24 45.49
CA MET A 1 65.76 -50.12 46.30
C MET A 1 64.46 -49.55 45.62
N ARG A 2 63.32 -49.73 46.28
CA ARG A 2 61.98 -49.40 45.73
C ARG A 2 61.63 -47.98 46.17
N ILE A 3 61.20 -47.13 45.24
CA ILE A 3 60.51 -45.91 45.60
C ILE A 3 59.21 -45.85 44.76
N ARG A 4 58.08 -45.94 45.46
CA ARG A 4 56.73 -45.74 44.93
C ARG A 4 56.45 -44.25 44.87
N GLY A 5 55.95 -43.70 43.69
CA GLY A 5 55.37 -42.38 43.56
C GLY A 5 53.84 -42.48 43.53
N PRO A 6 53.11 -41.43 44.00
CA PRO A 6 51.66 -41.46 44.18
C PRO A 6 50.88 -41.16 42.92
N ARG A 7 49.74 -41.80 42.82
CA ARG A 7 48.72 -41.57 41.80
C ARG A 7 47.97 -40.26 42.07
N GLY A 8 48.13 -39.35 41.18
CA GLY A 8 47.27 -38.10 41.13
C GLY A 8 46.01 -38.39 40.34
N ALA A 9 44.86 -38.28 40.98
CA ALA A 9 43.56 -38.35 40.33
C ALA A 9 43.25 -36.98 39.68
N ALA A 10 43.12 -36.96 38.35
CA ALA A 10 42.65 -35.79 37.63
C ALA A 10 41.12 -35.80 37.62
N MET A 11 40.49 -34.89 38.36
CA MET A 11 39.06 -34.55 38.22
C MET A 11 38.85 -33.77 36.95
N ALA A 12 38.14 -34.32 35.97
CA ALA A 12 37.65 -33.62 34.80
C ALA A 12 36.37 -32.87 35.17
N LEU A 13 36.42 -31.54 35.24
CA LEU A 13 35.24 -30.67 35.31
C LEU A 13 34.64 -30.56 33.91
N CYS A 14 33.51 -31.21 33.69
CA CYS A 14 32.65 -30.94 32.51
C CYS A 14 31.89 -29.63 32.73
N LEU A 15 32.35 -28.56 32.13
CA LEU A 15 31.57 -27.32 31.98
C LEU A 15 30.51 -27.52 30.87
N ILE A 16 29.29 -27.75 31.29
CA ILE A 16 28.12 -27.75 30.39
C ILE A 16 27.79 -26.26 30.10
N ALA A 17 28.28 -25.75 28.96
CA ALA A 17 27.88 -24.49 28.46
C ALA A 17 26.44 -24.61 27.93
N GLY A 18 25.46 -24.19 28.73
CA GLY A 18 24.06 -24.05 28.32
C GLY A 18 23.94 -22.97 27.25
N LEU A 19 23.81 -23.37 25.99
CA LEU A 19 23.37 -22.48 24.93
C LEU A 19 21.88 -22.13 25.15
N THR A 20 21.61 -20.99 25.79
CA THR A 20 20.26 -20.41 25.75
C THR A 20 19.99 -19.92 24.34
N TRP A 21 19.18 -20.65 23.61
CA TRP A 21 18.58 -20.19 22.36
C TRP A 21 17.66 -19.01 22.72
N ILE A 22 18.14 -17.79 22.54
CA ILE A 22 17.28 -16.61 22.50
C ILE A 22 16.48 -16.74 21.21
N GLY A 23 15.26 -17.25 21.31
CA GLY A 23 14.31 -17.27 20.22
C GLY A 23 14.05 -15.82 19.80
N VAL A 24 14.68 -15.40 18.72
CA VAL A 24 14.31 -14.15 18.04
C VAL A 24 12.96 -14.43 17.42
N THR A 25 11.87 -14.12 18.15
CA THR A 25 10.56 -14.00 17.54
C THR A 25 10.70 -12.96 16.42
N PRO A 26 10.37 -13.29 15.15
CA PRO A 26 10.32 -12.26 14.12
C PRO A 26 9.34 -11.19 14.65
N ALA A 27 9.85 -9.98 14.87
CA ALA A 27 9.01 -8.84 15.07
C ALA A 27 8.11 -8.79 13.82
N GLN A 28 6.86 -9.21 13.96
CA GLN A 28 5.85 -8.90 12.96
C GLN A 28 5.93 -7.40 12.83
N ALA A 29 6.30 -6.92 11.65
CA ALA A 29 6.25 -5.51 11.33
C ALA A 29 4.79 -5.12 11.53
N ALA A 30 4.47 -4.66 12.75
CA ALA A 30 3.19 -4.04 13.04
C ALA A 30 3.11 -2.91 12.03
N GLY A 31 2.22 -3.05 11.05
CA GLY A 31 2.09 -2.10 9.97
C GLY A 31 2.02 -0.70 10.57
N GLN A 32 2.85 0.21 10.06
CA GLN A 32 2.84 1.57 10.55
C GLN A 32 1.42 2.11 10.33
N PRO A 33 0.69 2.50 11.39
CA PRO A 33 -0.71 2.87 11.24
C PRO A 33 -0.82 4.08 10.31
N TRP A 34 -1.62 3.95 9.27
CA TRP A 34 -1.97 5.10 8.43
C TRP A 34 -3.17 5.79 9.08
N ALA A 35 -2.90 6.76 9.93
CA ALA A 35 -3.93 7.45 10.71
C ALA A 35 -3.66 8.96 10.76
N GLY A 36 -4.74 9.74 10.84
CA GLY A 36 -4.68 11.20 10.83
C GLY A 36 -5.21 11.81 9.54
N ARG A 37 -4.99 13.12 9.39
CA ARG A 37 -5.41 13.87 8.19
C ARG A 37 -4.31 13.83 7.14
N TYR A 38 -4.69 13.56 5.89
CA TYR A 38 -3.78 13.53 4.76
C TYR A 38 -4.39 14.24 3.55
N SER A 39 -3.59 15.04 2.87
CA SER A 39 -3.88 15.53 1.52
C SER A 39 -3.47 14.43 0.54
N MET A 40 -4.45 13.74 -0.05
CA MET A 40 -4.21 12.70 -1.05
C MET A 40 -4.24 13.33 -2.43
N VAL A 41 -3.16 13.17 -3.18
CA VAL A 41 -2.93 13.80 -4.50
C VAL A 41 -2.87 12.72 -5.56
N THR A 42 -3.55 12.95 -6.69
CA THR A 42 -3.42 12.16 -7.90
C THR A 42 -2.82 13.04 -9.00
N TYR A 43 -1.69 12.60 -9.55
CA TYR A 43 -0.97 13.32 -10.60
C TYR A 43 -1.51 12.90 -11.98
N ALA A 44 -2.73 13.33 -12.30
CA ALA A 44 -3.40 12.96 -13.54
C ALA A 44 -2.70 13.55 -14.78
N SER A 45 -1.98 14.66 -14.65
CA SER A 45 -1.13 15.22 -15.71
C SER A 45 0.04 14.32 -16.12
N GLN A 46 0.42 13.36 -15.25
CA GLN A 46 1.51 12.41 -15.46
C GLN A 46 1.02 11.00 -15.84
N LYS A 47 -0.25 10.88 -16.22
CA LYS A 47 -0.83 9.58 -16.56
C LYS A 47 -0.17 8.94 -17.77
N GLY A 48 0.00 7.63 -17.69
CA GLY A 48 0.50 6.75 -18.75
C GLY A 48 -0.38 5.53 -18.93
N GLY A 49 -0.02 4.64 -19.84
CA GLY A 49 -0.73 3.39 -20.09
C GLY A 49 -1.10 3.17 -21.54
N THR A 50 -1.98 2.22 -21.80
CA THR A 50 -2.38 1.79 -23.15
C THR A 50 -3.72 2.37 -23.61
N SER A 51 -4.52 2.89 -22.68
CA SER A 51 -5.83 3.48 -22.95
C SER A 51 -5.72 4.79 -23.72
N ALA A 52 -6.70 5.06 -24.59
CA ALA A 52 -6.86 6.38 -25.20
C ALA A 52 -7.09 7.50 -24.16
N ALA A 53 -7.57 7.18 -22.97
CA ALA A 53 -7.76 8.10 -21.85
C ALA A 53 -6.47 8.81 -21.40
N VAL A 54 -5.28 8.22 -21.63
CA VAL A 54 -4.01 8.88 -21.30
C VAL A 54 -3.75 10.15 -22.08
N ARG A 55 -4.39 10.31 -23.25
CA ARG A 55 -4.30 11.53 -24.08
C ARG A 55 -5.32 12.60 -23.73
N GLN A 56 -6.30 12.28 -22.88
CA GLN A 56 -7.29 13.26 -22.41
C GLN A 56 -6.62 14.19 -21.41
N ARG A 57 -6.80 15.51 -21.60
CA ARG A 57 -6.23 16.49 -20.68
C ARG A 57 -6.99 16.43 -19.35
N GLU A 58 -6.25 16.27 -18.27
CA GLU A 58 -6.77 16.24 -16.93
C GLU A 58 -5.73 16.86 -16.01
N GLY A 59 -6.14 17.80 -15.18
CA GLY A 59 -5.26 18.39 -14.17
C GLY A 59 -5.07 17.47 -12.97
N ASP A 60 -3.98 17.66 -12.25
CA ASP A 60 -3.78 17.02 -10.97
C ASP A 60 -4.89 17.42 -10.00
N PHE A 61 -5.29 16.51 -9.15
CA PHE A 61 -6.33 16.78 -8.15
C PHE A 61 -5.92 16.25 -6.79
N ALA A 62 -6.42 16.95 -5.75
CA ALA A 62 -6.16 16.58 -4.36
C ALA A 62 -7.41 16.75 -3.52
N ALA A 63 -7.52 15.93 -2.48
CA ALA A 63 -8.54 16.10 -1.46
C ALA A 63 -7.98 15.68 -0.09
N VAL A 64 -8.54 16.25 0.98
CA VAL A 64 -8.14 15.90 2.35
C VAL A 64 -9.06 14.80 2.87
N PHE A 65 -8.43 13.73 3.34
CA PHE A 65 -9.09 12.58 3.97
C PHE A 65 -8.63 12.42 5.41
N THR A 66 -9.52 11.91 6.24
CA THR A 66 -9.18 11.41 7.58
C THR A 66 -9.00 9.90 7.50
N LEU A 67 -7.80 9.44 7.80
CA LEU A 67 -7.43 8.03 7.79
C LEU A 67 -7.59 7.47 9.21
N THR A 68 -8.24 6.34 9.33
CA THR A 68 -8.36 5.55 10.57
C THR A 68 -7.90 4.13 10.31
N THR A 69 -6.93 3.65 11.08
CA THR A 69 -6.43 2.28 10.96
C THR A 69 -6.96 1.42 12.10
N SER A 70 -7.52 0.26 11.74
CA SER A 70 -7.89 -0.80 12.66
C SER A 70 -7.08 -2.05 12.34
N CYS A 71 -6.45 -2.66 13.35
CA CYS A 71 -5.68 -3.89 13.20
C CYS A 71 -6.29 -4.98 14.08
N GLY A 72 -6.46 -6.17 13.51
CA GLY A 72 -6.95 -7.35 14.22
C GLY A 72 -6.58 -8.63 13.48
N SER A 73 -6.35 -9.74 14.20
CA SER A 73 -6.03 -11.04 13.62
C SER A 73 -4.84 -11.04 12.63
N GLY A 74 -3.86 -10.15 12.85
CA GLY A 74 -2.68 -10.02 11.97
C GLY A 74 -2.87 -9.18 10.70
N ALA A 75 -4.07 -8.64 10.48
CA ALA A 75 -4.37 -7.76 9.35
C ALA A 75 -4.69 -6.33 9.84
N CYS A 76 -4.21 -5.33 9.10
CA CYS A 76 -4.54 -3.93 9.32
C CYS A 76 -5.32 -3.38 8.12
N VAL A 77 -6.35 -2.58 8.41
CA VAL A 77 -7.15 -1.89 7.39
C VAL A 77 -7.22 -0.41 7.74
N ALA A 78 -6.80 0.45 6.82
CA ALA A 78 -7.00 1.90 6.88
C ALA A 78 -8.27 2.27 6.10
N THR A 79 -9.14 3.06 6.73
CA THR A 79 -10.33 3.63 6.09
C THR A 79 -10.09 5.10 5.84
N ALA A 80 -10.26 5.54 4.59
CA ALA A 80 -10.13 6.92 4.17
C ALA A 80 -11.52 7.55 4.07
N ASP A 81 -11.86 8.39 5.06
CA ASP A 81 -13.10 9.16 5.11
C ASP A 81 -12.85 10.59 4.65
N GLY A 82 -13.62 11.03 3.65
CA GLY A 82 -13.42 12.36 3.04
C GLY A 82 -14.49 12.69 2.01
N PRO A 83 -14.26 13.72 1.18
CA PRO A 83 -15.23 14.12 0.20
C PRO A 83 -15.50 13.00 -0.80
N PRO A 84 -16.77 12.77 -1.16
CA PRO A 84 -17.11 11.77 -2.17
C PRO A 84 -16.48 12.15 -3.53
N SER A 85 -16.16 11.13 -4.32
CA SER A 85 -15.76 11.31 -5.72
C SER A 85 -16.91 11.97 -6.50
N SER A 86 -16.56 12.81 -7.50
CA SER A 86 -17.54 13.30 -8.49
C SER A 86 -18.17 12.15 -9.30
N ASN A 87 -17.50 11.01 -9.38
CA ASN A 87 -18.05 9.79 -9.96
C ASN A 87 -18.68 8.94 -8.84
N PRO A 88 -20.03 8.81 -8.82
CA PRO A 88 -20.75 8.13 -7.73
C PRO A 88 -20.54 6.62 -7.70
N THR A 89 -19.90 6.04 -8.72
CA THR A 89 -19.59 4.60 -8.76
C THR A 89 -18.26 4.26 -8.06
N VAL A 90 -17.45 5.27 -7.71
CA VAL A 90 -16.26 5.08 -6.89
C VAL A 90 -16.67 4.87 -5.43
N PRO A 91 -16.22 3.78 -4.78
CA PRO A 91 -16.55 3.53 -3.38
C PRO A 91 -16.12 4.68 -2.44
N ASN A 92 -16.98 5.00 -1.49
CA ASN A 92 -16.70 5.95 -0.41
C ASN A 92 -17.34 5.44 0.90
N PRO A 93 -16.57 5.24 1.98
CA PRO A 93 -15.10 5.42 2.08
C PRO A 93 -14.29 4.35 1.36
N LEU A 94 -13.07 4.70 0.92
CA LEU A 94 -12.08 3.73 0.44
C LEU A 94 -11.41 3.02 1.62
N ARG A 95 -11.11 1.74 1.44
CA ARG A 95 -10.45 0.90 2.45
C ARG A 95 -9.18 0.31 1.88
N TYR A 96 -8.07 0.46 2.60
CA TYR A 96 -6.75 -0.01 2.22
C TYR A 96 -6.29 -1.09 3.19
N ALA A 97 -5.94 -2.27 2.69
CA ALA A 97 -5.34 -3.34 3.48
C ALA A 97 -3.81 -3.21 3.48
N TRP A 98 -3.19 -3.44 4.63
CA TRP A 98 -1.74 -3.51 4.77
C TRP A 98 -1.23 -4.90 4.38
N ASP A 99 -0.22 -4.99 3.49
CA ASP A 99 0.36 -6.26 3.03
C ASP A 99 1.74 -6.57 3.65
N GLY A 100 2.19 -5.74 4.59
CA GLY A 100 3.52 -5.82 5.21
C GLY A 100 4.49 -4.76 4.70
N GLN A 101 4.23 -4.13 3.55
CA GLN A 101 5.09 -3.12 2.92
C GLN A 101 4.33 -1.88 2.47
N GLN A 102 3.08 -2.03 2.07
CA GLN A 102 2.28 -0.95 1.50
C GLN A 102 0.79 -1.15 1.77
N TRP A 103 0.04 -0.06 1.71
CA TRP A 103 -1.42 -0.03 1.79
C TRP A 103 -2.00 -0.22 0.39
N LYS A 104 -2.93 -1.19 0.24
CA LYS A 104 -3.52 -1.55 -1.05
C LYS A 104 -5.02 -1.52 -1.01
N THR A 105 -5.63 -1.07 -2.10
CA THR A 105 -7.06 -1.22 -2.35
C THR A 105 -7.30 -1.64 -3.79
N SER A 106 -8.41 -2.32 -4.02
CA SER A 106 -8.95 -2.58 -5.35
C SER A 106 -10.45 -2.42 -5.32
N TYR A 107 -11.02 -1.90 -6.40
CA TYR A 107 -12.47 -1.72 -6.53
C TYR A 107 -12.89 -1.66 -8.00
N GLU A 108 -14.13 -2.03 -8.25
CA GLU A 108 -14.80 -1.89 -9.53
C GLU A 108 -15.61 -0.59 -9.57
N TRP A 109 -15.66 0.06 -10.70
CA TRP A 109 -16.36 1.29 -10.94
C TRP A 109 -16.63 1.51 -12.43
N VAL A 110 -17.15 2.65 -12.81
CA VAL A 110 -17.45 2.96 -14.22
C VAL A 110 -16.63 4.18 -14.65
N TRP A 111 -15.72 3.96 -15.60
CA TRP A 111 -14.90 5.03 -16.20
C TRP A 111 -15.73 5.87 -17.15
N GLN A 112 -15.63 7.19 -17.05
CA GLN A 112 -16.18 8.13 -18.02
C GLN A 112 -15.12 8.48 -19.06
N CYS A 113 -15.29 7.95 -20.28
CA CYS A 113 -14.41 8.19 -21.40
C CYS A 113 -14.96 9.35 -22.25
N SER A 114 -14.20 10.44 -22.44
CA SER A 114 -14.56 11.50 -23.39
C SER A 114 -14.28 10.99 -24.81
N ILE A 115 -15.31 11.00 -25.67
CA ILE A 115 -15.23 10.47 -27.05
C ILE A 115 -15.49 11.53 -28.12
N GLY A 116 -15.96 12.69 -27.74
CA GLY A 116 -16.44 13.71 -28.67
C GLY A 116 -15.53 14.94 -28.79
N GLY A 117 -14.29 14.93 -28.28
CA GLY A 117 -13.46 16.12 -28.21
C GLY A 117 -14.21 17.26 -27.52
N ASP A 118 -14.39 18.38 -28.21
CA ASP A 118 -15.08 19.55 -27.67
C ASP A 118 -16.61 19.41 -27.63
N THR A 119 -17.19 18.30 -28.13
CA THR A 119 -18.65 18.09 -28.12
C THR A 119 -19.18 17.63 -26.76
N GLY A 120 -18.31 17.34 -25.79
CA GLY A 120 -18.69 16.89 -24.45
C GLY A 120 -19.32 15.50 -24.39
N GLN A 121 -19.27 14.72 -25.47
CA GLN A 121 -19.78 13.35 -25.48
C GLN A 121 -18.91 12.45 -24.63
N SER A 122 -19.56 11.59 -23.84
CA SER A 122 -18.90 10.63 -22.97
C SER A 122 -19.48 9.24 -23.15
N GLN A 123 -18.61 8.24 -23.00
CA GLN A 123 -18.98 6.82 -22.94
C GLN A 123 -18.59 6.27 -21.56
N TRP A 124 -19.51 5.58 -20.92
CA TRP A 124 -19.27 4.89 -19.65
C TRP A 124 -18.84 3.46 -19.90
N SER A 125 -17.77 3.04 -19.26
CA SER A 125 -17.18 1.70 -19.45
C SER A 125 -16.80 1.08 -18.11
N PRO A 126 -17.05 -0.22 -17.88
CA PRO A 126 -16.61 -0.90 -16.66
C PRO A 126 -15.10 -0.80 -16.51
N ALA A 127 -14.66 -0.55 -15.30
CA ALA A 127 -13.26 -0.38 -14.94
C ALA A 127 -12.96 -1.03 -13.59
N GLN A 128 -11.73 -1.50 -13.43
CA GLN A 128 -11.20 -1.98 -12.16
C GLN A 128 -9.95 -1.18 -11.81
N SER A 129 -9.91 -0.67 -10.58
CA SER A 129 -8.76 0.07 -10.08
C SER A 129 -8.02 -0.70 -9.00
N PHE A 130 -6.71 -0.52 -9.00
CA PHE A 130 -5.77 -0.98 -8.00
C PHE A 130 -4.94 0.23 -7.56
N THR A 131 -4.95 0.52 -6.26
CA THR A 131 -4.15 1.64 -5.74
C THR A 131 -3.29 1.14 -4.60
N PHE A 132 -2.05 1.55 -4.57
CA PHE A 132 -1.18 1.29 -3.42
C PHE A 132 -0.44 2.54 -3.00
N TYR A 133 -0.09 2.59 -1.71
CA TYR A 133 0.66 3.64 -1.06
C TYR A 133 1.75 3.03 -0.17
N ALA A 134 3.01 3.30 -0.47
CA ALA A 134 4.16 2.89 0.34
C ALA A 134 4.59 4.05 1.25
N PRO A 135 4.72 3.83 2.58
CA PRO A 135 5.21 4.84 3.51
C PRO A 135 6.62 5.31 3.16
N GLN A 136 6.87 6.61 3.35
CA GLN A 136 8.16 7.25 3.17
C GLN A 136 8.73 7.68 4.53
N PRO A 137 10.06 7.87 4.64
CA PRO A 137 10.70 8.30 5.90
C PRO A 137 10.23 9.67 6.42
N ASP A 138 9.72 10.54 5.54
CA ASP A 138 9.19 11.85 5.88
C ASP A 138 7.73 11.85 6.35
N GLY A 139 7.14 10.66 6.53
CA GLY A 139 5.74 10.48 6.92
C GLY A 139 4.74 10.63 5.77
N SER A 140 5.19 10.99 4.57
CA SER A 140 4.34 10.91 3.37
C SER A 140 4.19 9.47 2.90
N LEU A 141 3.25 9.25 1.98
CA LEU A 141 3.13 7.98 1.26
C LEU A 141 3.17 8.27 -0.23
N ARG A 142 3.77 7.35 -0.99
CA ARG A 142 3.82 7.43 -2.46
C ARG A 142 3.37 6.13 -3.08
N GLY A 143 2.75 6.22 -4.25
CA GLY A 143 2.21 5.03 -4.86
C GLY A 143 1.75 5.25 -6.29
N ILE A 144 0.93 4.32 -6.73
CA ILE A 144 0.36 4.30 -8.08
C ILE A 144 -1.13 3.96 -7.97
N TRP A 145 -1.92 4.64 -8.77
CA TRP A 145 -3.28 4.27 -9.10
C TRP A 145 -3.29 3.72 -10.53
N HIS A 146 -3.57 2.42 -10.65
CA HIS A 146 -3.71 1.70 -11.91
C HIS A 146 -5.18 1.41 -12.14
N THR A 147 -5.70 1.68 -13.33
CA THR A 147 -7.07 1.37 -13.74
C THR A 147 -7.07 0.61 -15.05
N ASP A 148 -7.72 -0.52 -15.10
CA ASP A 148 -8.02 -1.27 -16.30
C ASP A 148 -9.45 -1.00 -16.76
N ILE A 149 -9.62 -0.45 -17.96
CA ILE A 149 -10.90 -0.18 -18.60
C ILE A 149 -11.19 -1.32 -19.58
N SER A 150 -12.27 -2.05 -19.32
CA SER A 150 -12.50 -3.32 -20.02
C SER A 150 -13.07 -3.19 -21.43
N THR A 151 -13.80 -2.11 -21.72
CA THR A 151 -14.53 -1.94 -22.98
C THR A 151 -14.51 -0.49 -23.48
N GLY A 152 -15.06 -0.27 -24.68
CA GLY A 152 -15.31 1.06 -25.24
C GLY A 152 -14.08 1.75 -25.81
N ALA A 153 -14.24 3.05 -26.13
CA ALA A 153 -13.22 3.86 -26.77
C ALA A 153 -11.97 4.09 -25.93
N CYS A 154 -12.11 4.03 -24.59
CA CYS A 154 -10.99 4.11 -23.64
C CYS A 154 -10.49 2.76 -23.16
N ARG A 155 -10.85 1.65 -23.80
CA ARG A 155 -10.33 0.33 -23.41
C ARG A 155 -8.81 0.35 -23.29
N GLY A 156 -8.29 -0.28 -22.24
CA GLY A 156 -6.86 -0.34 -21.95
C GLY A 156 -6.56 0.11 -20.52
N SER A 157 -5.30 0.30 -20.20
CA SER A 157 -4.87 0.72 -18.87
C SER A 157 -4.56 2.20 -18.77
N VAL A 158 -4.83 2.78 -17.60
CA VAL A 158 -4.39 4.11 -17.17
C VAL A 158 -3.64 3.96 -15.87
N VAL A 159 -2.46 4.55 -15.79
CA VAL A 159 -1.60 4.53 -14.59
C VAL A 159 -1.26 5.96 -14.21
N MET A 160 -1.48 6.33 -12.97
CA MET A 160 -1.22 7.67 -12.43
C MET A 160 -0.40 7.55 -11.14
N PRO A 161 0.66 8.37 -10.96
CA PRO A 161 1.31 8.49 -9.67
C PRO A 161 0.34 9.08 -8.64
N VAL A 162 0.44 8.62 -7.40
CA VAL A 162 -0.33 9.16 -6.27
C VAL A 162 0.59 9.43 -5.08
N ALA A 163 0.20 10.39 -4.25
CA ALA A 163 0.86 10.65 -2.99
C ALA A 163 -0.15 11.00 -1.90
N ALA A 164 0.24 10.79 -0.64
CA ALA A 164 -0.51 11.26 0.51
C ALA A 164 0.45 11.99 1.47
N TYR A 165 0.14 13.22 1.81
CA TYR A 165 0.94 14.08 2.67
C TYR A 165 0.18 14.37 3.95
N PRO A 166 0.81 14.30 5.15
CA PRO A 166 0.21 14.78 6.38
C PRO A 166 -0.33 16.20 6.23
N ALA A 167 -1.55 16.47 6.73
CA ALA A 167 -2.26 17.74 6.55
C ALA A 167 -2.74 18.33 7.91
#